data_dd107983ab047d11cbc15348e3af4ea5
#
_entry.id   dd107983ab047d11cbc15348e3af4ea5
#
_cell.length_a   1.000
_cell.length_b   1.000
_cell.length_c   1.000
_cell.angle_alpha   90.00
_cell.angle_beta   90.00
_cell.angle_gamma   90.00
#
_symmetry.space_group_name_H-M   'P 1'
#
loop_
_entity.id
_entity.type
_entity.pdbx_description
1 polymer ?
#
loop_
_entity_poly.entity_id
_entity_poly.type
_entity_poly.pdbx_seq_one_letter_code
_entity_poly.pdbx_strand_id
1 'polypeptide(L)'
;NHQGVFEHGLGIIRAMASVARKTGVRGALKLQFRDLDTIVHPLHRENSDNRFVKRFMSTKLSDEQLRQYVEETHNAGLLSMCTPFDEASVDQIEKFGIQIIKVASSSANDWSLLERVAAAKKPVVCSTGALKFKNIDRLVDFLEKRGVDFALMHCVSIYPTPNHMLALNQIELMRKRYPHIAVGFSTHEDPSNPHVIRVAYAKGARLFEKHVGIPSPAISLNAYSATPEQVEMWINAWKEAKEACGNDEEREVAPEEERDA
;
A
#
# COMPACT_ATOMS: atom_id res chain seq x y z
N ASN A 1 7.48 -8.40 5.59
CA ASN A 1 8.93 -8.37 5.87
C ASN A 1 9.31 -8.96 7.26
N HIS A 2 8.34 -9.48 8.03
CA HIS A 2 8.59 -10.12 9.33
C HIS A 2 9.32 -11.48 9.23
N GLN A 3 9.43 -12.08 8.05
CA GLN A 3 10.12 -13.33 7.73
C GLN A 3 9.76 -14.53 8.66
N GLY A 4 8.50 -14.58 9.14
CA GLY A 4 8.02 -15.60 10.08
C GLY A 4 8.39 -15.33 11.56
N VAL A 5 9.13 -14.27 11.85
CA VAL A 5 9.54 -13.92 13.23
C VAL A 5 8.55 -12.90 13.79
N PHE A 6 7.74 -13.33 14.74
CA PHE A 6 6.67 -12.51 15.32
C PHE A 6 7.19 -11.21 15.97
N GLU A 7 8.19 -11.30 16.85
CA GLU A 7 8.77 -10.13 17.50
C GLU A 7 9.37 -9.12 16.52
N HIS A 8 9.94 -9.61 15.42
CA HIS A 8 10.45 -8.73 14.37
C HIS A 8 9.32 -7.93 13.70
N GLY A 9 8.18 -8.56 13.48
CA GLY A 9 6.99 -7.88 12.95
C GLY A 9 6.46 -6.80 13.91
N LEU A 10 6.41 -7.06 15.21
CA LEU A 10 6.08 -6.04 16.22
C LEU A 10 7.07 -4.87 16.19
N GLY A 11 8.36 -5.16 16.02
CA GLY A 11 9.40 -4.14 15.86
C GLY A 11 9.13 -3.22 14.66
N ILE A 12 8.71 -3.78 13.50
CA ILE A 12 8.35 -3.01 12.31
C ILE A 12 7.14 -2.11 12.58
N ILE A 13 6.09 -2.62 13.25
CA ILE A 13 4.89 -1.83 13.62
C ILE A 13 5.30 -0.62 14.47
N ARG A 14 6.05 -0.85 15.55
CA ARG A 14 6.50 0.20 16.47
C ARG A 14 7.39 1.24 15.80
N ALA A 15 8.30 0.81 14.94
CA ALA A 15 9.16 1.71 14.18
C ALA A 15 8.35 2.60 13.23
N MET A 16 7.40 2.03 12.48
CA MET A 16 6.55 2.81 11.58
C MET A 16 5.63 3.77 12.33
N ALA A 17 5.11 3.37 13.48
CA ALA A 17 4.34 4.26 14.36
C ALA A 17 5.19 5.43 14.88
N SER A 18 6.46 5.17 15.21
CA SER A 18 7.40 6.24 15.60
C SER A 18 7.63 7.24 14.45
N VAL A 19 7.84 6.75 13.23
CA VAL A 19 7.99 7.59 12.04
C VAL A 19 6.72 8.41 11.79
N ALA A 20 5.53 7.80 11.86
CA ALA A 20 4.26 8.49 11.67
C ALA A 20 4.06 9.62 12.70
N ARG A 21 4.33 9.36 13.98
CA ARG A 21 4.28 10.39 15.04
C ARG A 21 5.28 11.52 14.81
N LYS A 22 6.53 11.18 14.53
CA LYS A 22 7.60 12.16 14.28
C LYS A 22 7.30 13.06 13.10
N THR A 23 6.73 12.49 12.05
CA THR A 23 6.39 13.22 10.83
C THR A 23 4.99 13.83 10.86
N GLY A 24 4.14 13.51 11.83
CA GLY A 24 2.78 14.04 11.94
C GLY A 24 1.85 13.62 10.80
N VAL A 25 2.09 12.45 10.17
CA VAL A 25 1.24 11.93 9.10
C VAL A 25 0.25 10.89 9.61
N ARG A 26 -0.91 10.78 8.97
CA ARG A 26 -1.80 9.64 9.16
C ARG A 26 -1.26 8.45 8.41
N GLY A 27 -0.92 7.39 9.14
CA GLY A 27 -0.37 6.16 8.57
C GLY A 27 -1.32 4.98 8.71
N ALA A 28 -1.27 4.07 7.75
CA ALA A 28 -1.85 2.74 7.86
C ALA A 28 -0.76 1.69 7.73
N LEU A 29 -0.77 0.68 8.60
CA LEU A 29 0.10 -0.47 8.45
C LEU A 29 -0.65 -1.57 7.70
N LYS A 30 -0.05 -2.08 6.63
CA LYS A 30 -0.67 -3.07 5.78
C LYS A 30 -0.09 -4.46 6.02
N LEU A 31 -0.96 -5.41 6.38
CA LEU A 31 -0.72 -6.84 6.43
C LEU A 31 -1.10 -7.51 5.10
N GLN A 32 -0.79 -8.80 4.96
CA GLN A 32 -1.22 -9.65 3.85
C GLN A 32 -1.70 -10.97 4.40
N PHE A 33 -2.92 -11.34 4.09
CA PHE A 33 -3.52 -12.60 4.52
C PHE A 33 -3.70 -13.57 3.36
N ARG A 34 -3.45 -14.82 3.63
CA ARG A 34 -3.65 -15.96 2.71
C ARG A 34 -4.10 -17.16 3.52
N ASP A 35 -5.16 -17.80 3.08
CA ASP A 35 -5.49 -19.13 3.56
C ASP A 35 -4.59 -20.15 2.84
N LEU A 36 -3.50 -20.54 3.49
CA LEU A 36 -2.53 -21.45 2.92
C LEU A 36 -3.10 -22.86 2.74
N ASP A 37 -4.19 -23.20 3.44
CA ASP A 37 -4.81 -24.51 3.34
C ASP A 37 -5.65 -24.65 2.06
N THR A 38 -6.10 -23.54 1.48
CA THR A 38 -6.79 -23.54 0.17
C THR A 38 -5.87 -23.15 -0.99
N ILE A 39 -4.95 -22.21 -0.81
CA ILE A 39 -4.06 -21.72 -1.88
C ILE A 39 -2.97 -22.73 -2.22
N VAL A 40 -2.45 -23.46 -1.23
CA VAL A 40 -1.36 -24.44 -1.44
C VAL A 40 -1.90 -25.85 -1.50
N HIS A 41 -1.78 -26.48 -2.67
CA HIS A 41 -2.18 -27.88 -2.83
C HIS A 41 -1.47 -28.77 -1.80
N PRO A 42 -2.16 -29.71 -1.12
CA PRO A 42 -1.59 -30.53 -0.04
C PRO A 42 -0.26 -31.21 -0.38
N LEU A 43 -0.11 -31.74 -1.61
CA LEU A 43 1.12 -32.40 -2.07
C LEU A 43 2.34 -31.47 -2.16
N HIS A 44 2.13 -30.15 -2.13
CA HIS A 44 3.19 -29.14 -2.26
C HIS A 44 3.48 -28.39 -0.96
N ARG A 45 2.80 -28.71 0.15
CA ARG A 45 2.98 -27.98 1.42
C ARG A 45 4.34 -28.23 2.05
N GLU A 46 4.80 -29.47 2.02
CA GLU A 46 6.05 -29.89 2.68
C GLU A 46 7.26 -29.88 1.75
N ASN A 47 7.09 -30.31 0.49
CA ASN A 47 8.18 -30.53 -0.46
C ASN A 47 7.92 -29.83 -1.80
N SER A 48 7.78 -28.53 -1.80
CA SER A 48 7.62 -27.74 -3.02
C SER A 48 8.92 -27.11 -3.48
N ASP A 49 9.26 -27.22 -4.77
CA ASP A 49 10.35 -26.46 -5.37
C ASP A 49 9.94 -25.01 -5.72
N ASN A 50 8.65 -24.69 -5.61
CA ASN A 50 8.14 -23.36 -5.83
C ASN A 50 8.58 -22.42 -4.70
N ARG A 51 9.40 -21.42 -5.05
CA ARG A 51 9.93 -20.43 -4.10
C ARG A 51 8.85 -19.66 -3.33
N PHE A 52 7.69 -19.45 -3.93
CA PHE A 52 6.57 -18.72 -3.29
C PHE A 52 5.90 -19.61 -2.23
N VAL A 53 5.68 -20.89 -2.53
CA VAL A 53 5.14 -21.85 -1.56
C VAL A 53 6.07 -21.95 -0.36
N LYS A 54 7.37 -22.17 -0.60
CA LYS A 54 8.40 -22.22 0.47
C LYS A 54 8.32 -20.98 1.35
N ARG A 55 8.27 -19.79 0.74
CA ARG A 55 8.19 -18.53 1.46
C ARG A 55 6.89 -18.42 2.27
N PHE A 56 5.74 -18.71 1.69
CA PHE A 56 4.46 -18.61 2.39
C PHE A 56 4.40 -19.55 3.60
N MET A 57 4.82 -20.81 3.42
CA MET A 57 4.86 -21.80 4.49
C MET A 57 5.83 -21.41 5.61
N SER A 58 7.04 -20.96 5.27
CA SER A 58 8.08 -20.57 6.26
C SER A 58 7.77 -19.27 7.00
N THR A 59 6.87 -18.45 6.49
CA THR A 59 6.50 -17.16 7.11
C THR A 59 5.07 -17.17 7.67
N LYS A 60 4.42 -18.33 7.75
CA LYS A 60 3.08 -18.47 8.35
C LYS A 60 3.11 -18.05 9.81
N LEU A 61 2.15 -17.23 10.20
CA LEU A 61 1.87 -16.88 11.58
C LEU A 61 0.53 -17.48 12.01
N SER A 62 0.33 -17.68 13.30
CA SER A 62 -0.95 -18.10 13.84
C SER A 62 -1.97 -16.95 13.81
N ASP A 63 -3.26 -17.29 13.85
CA ASP A 63 -4.35 -16.31 13.96
C ASP A 63 -4.16 -15.39 15.17
N GLU A 64 -3.69 -15.94 16.29
CA GLU A 64 -3.42 -15.19 17.50
C GLU A 64 -2.30 -14.15 17.29
N GLN A 65 -1.22 -14.52 16.61
CA GLN A 65 -0.13 -13.60 16.28
C GLN A 65 -0.57 -12.51 15.30
N LEU A 66 -1.39 -12.87 14.30
CA LEU A 66 -1.95 -11.91 13.36
C LEU A 66 -2.90 -10.93 14.05
N ARG A 67 -3.74 -11.40 14.99
CA ARG A 67 -4.61 -10.56 15.81
C ARG A 67 -3.79 -9.59 16.66
N GLN A 68 -2.73 -10.06 17.30
CA GLN A 68 -1.83 -9.21 18.08
C GLN A 68 -1.14 -8.13 17.22
N TYR A 69 -0.81 -8.40 15.95
CA TYR A 69 -0.32 -7.35 15.04
C TYR A 69 -1.36 -6.27 14.79
N VAL A 70 -2.62 -6.64 14.63
CA VAL A 70 -3.71 -5.67 14.44
C VAL A 70 -3.90 -4.82 15.71
N GLU A 71 -3.93 -5.45 16.87
CA GLU A 71 -4.04 -4.77 18.18
C GLU A 71 -2.87 -3.81 18.41
N GLU A 72 -1.63 -4.26 18.19
CA GLU A 72 -0.45 -3.41 18.31
C GLU A 72 -0.49 -2.24 17.33
N THR A 73 -0.96 -2.46 16.11
CA THR A 73 -1.14 -1.40 15.09
C THR A 73 -2.10 -0.32 15.60
N HIS A 74 -3.25 -0.70 16.16
CA HIS A 74 -4.24 0.23 16.73
C HIS A 74 -3.68 0.95 17.96
N ASN A 75 -3.07 0.21 18.90
CA ASN A 75 -2.46 0.78 20.10
C ASN A 75 -1.34 1.78 19.78
N ALA A 76 -0.64 1.56 18.69
CA ALA A 76 0.39 2.47 18.21
C ALA A 76 -0.14 3.71 17.47
N GLY A 77 -1.48 3.84 17.31
CA GLY A 77 -2.15 4.97 16.66
C GLY A 77 -2.15 4.92 15.13
N LEU A 78 -1.88 3.76 14.55
CA LEU A 78 -1.95 3.55 13.10
C LEU A 78 -3.31 2.92 12.72
N LEU A 79 -3.76 3.21 11.49
CA LEU A 79 -4.85 2.46 10.87
C LEU A 79 -4.35 1.07 10.46
N SER A 80 -5.22 0.07 10.58
CA SER A 80 -4.94 -1.27 10.08
C SER A 80 -5.47 -1.43 8.66
N MET A 81 -4.63 -1.98 7.78
CA MET A 81 -4.98 -2.33 6.40
C MET A 81 -4.53 -3.78 6.13
N CYS A 82 -5.25 -4.51 5.30
CA CYS A 82 -4.82 -5.83 4.89
C CYS A 82 -5.14 -6.11 3.41
N THR A 83 -4.23 -6.82 2.76
CA THR A 83 -4.45 -7.41 1.44
C THR A 83 -4.91 -8.86 1.61
N PRO A 84 -6.18 -9.19 1.34
CA PRO A 84 -6.61 -10.58 1.20
C PRO A 84 -6.21 -11.12 -0.18
N PHE A 85 -5.91 -12.41 -0.25
CA PHE A 85 -5.67 -13.12 -1.50
C PHE A 85 -6.70 -14.24 -1.77
N ASP A 86 -7.70 -14.33 -0.91
CA ASP A 86 -8.82 -15.26 -0.96
C ASP A 86 -9.98 -14.75 -0.09
N GLU A 87 -11.16 -15.34 -0.25
CA GLU A 87 -12.38 -14.94 0.45
C GLU A 87 -12.27 -15.20 1.96
N ALA A 88 -11.65 -16.31 2.38
CA ALA A 88 -11.44 -16.63 3.80
C ALA A 88 -10.58 -15.59 4.50
N SER A 89 -9.61 -15.01 3.78
CA SER A 89 -8.81 -13.89 4.28
C SER A 89 -9.65 -12.62 4.49
N VAL A 90 -10.73 -12.40 3.72
CA VAL A 90 -11.66 -11.30 3.97
C VAL A 90 -12.47 -11.54 5.26
N ASP A 91 -12.91 -12.78 5.50
CA ASP A 91 -13.56 -13.16 6.75
C ASP A 91 -12.65 -12.91 7.97
N GLN A 92 -11.37 -13.20 7.82
CA GLN A 92 -10.36 -12.95 8.84
C GLN A 92 -10.14 -11.44 9.09
N ILE A 93 -10.16 -10.62 8.02
CA ILE A 93 -10.10 -9.16 8.10
C ILE A 93 -11.27 -8.60 8.93
N GLU A 94 -12.49 -9.11 8.73
CA GLU A 94 -13.65 -8.71 9.52
C GLU A 94 -13.54 -9.17 10.97
N LYS A 95 -13.18 -10.44 11.18
CA LYS A 95 -12.98 -11.04 12.51
C LYS A 95 -11.98 -10.29 13.38
N PHE A 96 -10.89 -9.78 12.78
CA PHE A 96 -9.83 -9.06 13.51
C PHE A 96 -10.07 -7.54 13.57
N GLY A 97 -11.16 -7.03 13.02
CA GLY A 97 -11.50 -5.60 13.06
C GLY A 97 -10.57 -4.72 12.20
N ILE A 98 -9.95 -5.27 11.16
CA ILE A 98 -9.11 -4.50 10.25
C ILE A 98 -9.97 -3.46 9.51
N GLN A 99 -9.47 -2.23 9.43
CA GLN A 99 -10.26 -1.07 9.02
C GLN A 99 -10.35 -0.89 7.51
N ILE A 100 -9.30 -1.23 6.75
CA ILE A 100 -9.19 -0.95 5.31
C ILE A 100 -8.80 -2.22 4.57
N ILE A 101 -9.45 -2.51 3.46
CA ILE A 101 -9.09 -3.62 2.58
C ILE A 101 -8.22 -3.09 1.43
N LYS A 102 -7.12 -3.78 1.14
CA LYS A 102 -6.27 -3.52 -0.01
C LYS A 102 -6.47 -4.61 -1.06
N VAL A 103 -6.86 -4.22 -2.25
CA VAL A 103 -6.88 -5.13 -3.41
C VAL A 103 -5.53 -5.04 -4.14
N ALA A 104 -4.81 -6.16 -4.19
CA ALA A 104 -3.56 -6.23 -4.94
C ALA A 104 -3.82 -6.16 -6.45
N SER A 105 -2.83 -5.68 -7.22
CA SER A 105 -2.94 -5.64 -8.69
C SER A 105 -3.26 -7.01 -9.31
N SER A 106 -2.69 -8.08 -8.75
CA SER A 106 -2.94 -9.46 -9.18
C SER A 106 -4.38 -9.92 -8.94
N SER A 107 -5.06 -9.35 -7.96
CA SER A 107 -6.44 -9.71 -7.56
C SER A 107 -7.50 -8.76 -8.13
N ALA A 108 -7.11 -7.74 -8.90
CA ALA A 108 -8.03 -6.72 -9.42
C ALA A 108 -9.00 -7.23 -10.51
N ASN A 109 -8.82 -8.47 -10.99
CA ASN A 109 -9.73 -9.16 -11.88
C ASN A 109 -10.29 -10.47 -11.26
N ASP A 110 -10.06 -10.70 -9.99
CA ASP A 110 -10.63 -11.83 -9.24
C ASP A 110 -12.02 -11.44 -8.76
N TRP A 111 -13.02 -11.71 -9.58
CA TRP A 111 -14.39 -11.27 -9.32
C TRP A 111 -15.01 -11.93 -8.10
N SER A 112 -14.68 -13.17 -7.79
CA SER A 112 -15.14 -13.86 -6.58
C SER A 112 -14.64 -13.16 -5.33
N LEU A 113 -13.33 -12.91 -5.27
CA LEU A 113 -12.73 -12.15 -4.17
C LEU A 113 -13.30 -10.72 -4.09
N LEU A 114 -13.49 -10.03 -5.22
CA LEU A 114 -14.03 -8.67 -5.27
C LEU A 114 -15.49 -8.60 -4.77
N GLU A 115 -16.31 -9.62 -5.05
CA GLU A 115 -17.67 -9.73 -4.47
C GLU A 115 -17.60 -9.83 -2.94
N ARG A 116 -16.71 -10.67 -2.42
CA ARG A 116 -16.54 -10.82 -0.98
C ARG A 116 -15.99 -9.54 -0.33
N VAL A 117 -15.03 -8.85 -0.99
CA VAL A 117 -14.51 -7.54 -0.57
C VAL A 117 -15.63 -6.49 -0.51
N ALA A 118 -16.46 -6.41 -1.53
CA ALA A 118 -17.57 -5.45 -1.57
C ALA A 118 -18.62 -5.73 -0.47
N ALA A 119 -18.88 -7.00 -0.16
CA ALA A 119 -19.81 -7.40 0.90
C ALA A 119 -19.31 -7.02 2.30
N ALA A 120 -18.02 -6.86 2.52
CA ALA A 120 -17.44 -6.48 3.81
C ALA A 120 -17.73 -5.02 4.22
N LYS A 121 -18.23 -4.18 3.30
CA LYS A 121 -18.61 -2.77 3.58
C LYS A 121 -17.52 -1.92 4.22
N LYS A 122 -16.26 -2.20 3.89
CA LYS A 122 -15.09 -1.45 4.36
C LYS A 122 -14.54 -0.55 3.26
N PRO A 123 -13.83 0.55 3.58
CA PRO A 123 -13.05 1.29 2.60
C PRO A 123 -12.04 0.39 1.88
N VAL A 124 -11.89 0.58 0.58
CA VAL A 124 -11.05 -0.26 -0.28
C VAL A 124 -9.99 0.58 -1.00
N VAL A 125 -8.77 0.09 -1.07
CA VAL A 125 -7.70 0.68 -1.87
C VAL A 125 -7.27 -0.33 -2.93
N CYS A 126 -7.42 -0.02 -4.22
CA CYS A 126 -7.14 -0.93 -5.32
C CYS A 126 -5.86 -0.54 -6.07
N SER A 127 -4.89 -1.44 -6.17
CA SER A 127 -3.74 -1.26 -7.06
C SER A 127 -4.03 -1.71 -8.48
N THR A 128 -3.48 -0.98 -9.46
CA THR A 128 -3.76 -1.14 -10.89
C THR A 128 -2.55 -1.61 -11.72
N GLY A 129 -1.52 -2.15 -11.07
CA GLY A 129 -0.32 -2.67 -11.76
C GLY A 129 -0.66 -3.73 -12.80
N ALA A 130 -0.02 -3.64 -13.96
CA ALA A 130 -0.25 -4.50 -15.12
C ALA A 130 -1.67 -4.46 -15.72
N LEU A 131 -2.55 -3.54 -15.28
CA LEU A 131 -3.88 -3.36 -15.85
C LEU A 131 -3.88 -2.30 -16.96
N LYS A 132 -4.63 -2.58 -18.03
CA LYS A 132 -5.02 -1.57 -19.02
C LYS A 132 -6.25 -0.80 -18.53
N PHE A 133 -6.47 0.42 -18.99
CA PHE A 133 -7.64 1.24 -18.60
C PHE A 133 -8.97 0.48 -18.75
N LYS A 134 -9.14 -0.32 -19.81
CA LYS A 134 -10.33 -1.15 -19.99
C LYS A 134 -10.61 -2.08 -18.78
N ASN A 135 -9.57 -2.60 -18.13
CA ASN A 135 -9.72 -3.44 -16.94
C ASN A 135 -10.01 -2.58 -15.70
N ILE A 136 -9.37 -1.40 -15.60
CA ILE A 136 -9.62 -0.45 -14.52
C ILE A 136 -11.05 0.08 -14.58
N ASP A 137 -11.57 0.41 -15.79
CA ASP A 137 -12.96 0.81 -15.98
C ASP A 137 -13.95 -0.24 -15.45
N ARG A 138 -13.69 -1.52 -15.74
CA ARG A 138 -14.54 -2.62 -15.24
C ARG A 138 -14.48 -2.75 -13.72
N LEU A 139 -13.30 -2.56 -13.11
CA LEU A 139 -13.14 -2.58 -11.66
C LEU A 139 -13.88 -1.40 -11.01
N VAL A 140 -13.76 -0.21 -11.58
CA VAL A 140 -14.46 1.00 -11.11
C VAL A 140 -15.98 0.79 -11.19
N ASP A 141 -16.50 0.44 -12.34
CA ASP A 141 -17.94 0.17 -12.55
C ASP A 141 -18.47 -0.91 -11.58
N PHE A 142 -17.68 -1.95 -11.33
CA PHE A 142 -18.02 -3.01 -10.40
C PHE A 142 -18.15 -2.51 -8.94
N LEU A 143 -17.18 -1.72 -8.47
CA LEU A 143 -17.15 -1.21 -7.09
C LEU A 143 -18.21 -0.13 -6.87
N GLU A 144 -18.39 0.78 -7.83
CA GLU A 144 -19.42 1.84 -7.79
C GLU A 144 -20.82 1.25 -7.72
N LYS A 145 -21.15 0.27 -8.57
CA LYS A 145 -22.46 -0.41 -8.55
C LYS A 145 -22.77 -1.11 -7.23
N ARG A 146 -21.74 -1.40 -6.42
CA ARG A 146 -21.90 -2.01 -5.08
C ARG A 146 -21.84 -1.00 -3.95
N GLY A 147 -21.69 0.29 -4.28
CA GLY A 147 -21.60 1.37 -3.28
C GLY A 147 -20.37 1.26 -2.38
N VAL A 148 -19.26 0.74 -2.90
CA VAL A 148 -18.00 0.63 -2.18
C VAL A 148 -17.32 1.99 -2.17
N ASP A 149 -16.85 2.46 -1.01
CA ASP A 149 -15.93 3.59 -0.89
C ASP A 149 -14.52 3.12 -1.23
N PHE A 150 -13.91 3.66 -2.29
CA PHE A 150 -12.61 3.17 -2.74
C PHE A 150 -11.71 4.24 -3.34
N ALA A 151 -10.41 3.92 -3.35
CA ALA A 151 -9.37 4.68 -4.02
C ALA A 151 -8.59 3.79 -4.99
N LEU A 152 -8.03 4.38 -6.04
CA LEU A 152 -7.15 3.71 -7.00
C LEU A 152 -5.69 4.07 -6.75
N MET A 153 -4.80 3.09 -6.90
CA MET A 153 -3.36 3.29 -6.78
C MET A 153 -2.67 2.97 -8.10
N HIS A 154 -2.06 3.97 -8.75
CA HIS A 154 -1.10 3.67 -9.80
C HIS A 154 0.02 2.81 -9.23
N CYS A 155 0.37 1.75 -9.95
CA CYS A 155 1.37 0.79 -9.54
C CYS A 155 2.06 0.19 -10.77
N VAL A 156 3.35 -0.09 -10.66
CA VAL A 156 4.10 -0.87 -11.65
C VAL A 156 4.53 -2.18 -10.97
N SER A 157 4.11 -3.32 -11.53
CA SER A 157 4.37 -4.66 -10.96
C SER A 157 5.76 -5.20 -11.36
N ILE A 158 6.79 -4.38 -11.19
CA ILE A 158 8.21 -4.74 -11.38
C ILE A 158 8.94 -4.45 -10.07
N TYR A 159 9.78 -5.35 -9.58
CA TYR A 159 10.36 -5.35 -8.23
C TYR A 159 11.88 -5.59 -8.25
N PRO A 160 12.76 -4.57 -8.08
CA PRO A 160 12.44 -3.14 -8.00
C PRO A 160 12.03 -2.54 -9.35
N THR A 161 11.30 -1.42 -9.32
CA THR A 161 10.90 -0.69 -10.54
C THR A 161 11.98 0.32 -10.91
N PRO A 162 12.61 0.22 -12.11
CA PRO A 162 13.54 1.26 -12.60
C PRO A 162 12.79 2.58 -12.86
N ASN A 163 13.46 3.71 -12.65
CA ASN A 163 12.85 5.04 -12.77
C ASN A 163 12.15 5.29 -14.12
N HIS A 164 12.76 4.85 -15.23
CA HIS A 164 12.20 5.03 -16.58
C HIS A 164 10.92 4.21 -16.83
N MET A 165 10.60 3.25 -15.94
CA MET A 165 9.40 2.42 -16.02
C MET A 165 8.29 2.84 -15.04
N LEU A 166 8.50 3.85 -14.19
CA LEU A 166 7.53 4.28 -13.18
C LEU A 166 6.24 4.85 -13.78
N ALA A 167 6.30 5.39 -14.99
CA ALA A 167 5.14 5.89 -15.75
C ALA A 167 4.23 6.84 -14.94
N LEU A 168 4.78 7.77 -14.16
CA LEU A 168 4.04 8.60 -13.20
C LEU A 168 2.95 9.49 -13.83
N ASN A 169 3.01 9.76 -15.14
CA ASN A 169 1.94 10.44 -15.87
C ASN A 169 0.61 9.66 -15.84
N GLN A 170 0.64 8.34 -15.56
CA GLN A 170 -0.58 7.55 -15.40
C GLN A 170 -1.43 8.03 -14.22
N ILE A 171 -0.83 8.61 -13.18
CA ILE A 171 -1.55 9.21 -12.03
C ILE A 171 -2.47 10.33 -12.53
N GLU A 172 -1.95 11.24 -13.34
CA GLU A 172 -2.72 12.35 -13.91
C GLU A 172 -3.81 11.85 -14.87
N LEU A 173 -3.49 10.85 -15.71
CA LEU A 173 -4.47 10.24 -16.61
C LEU A 173 -5.61 9.56 -15.85
N MET A 174 -5.32 8.86 -14.77
CA MET A 174 -6.33 8.26 -13.89
C MET A 174 -7.20 9.33 -13.22
N ARG A 175 -6.60 10.41 -12.71
CA ARG A 175 -7.35 11.52 -12.12
C ARG A 175 -8.31 12.18 -13.11
N LYS A 176 -7.87 12.40 -14.35
CA LYS A 176 -8.72 12.97 -15.42
C LYS A 176 -9.85 12.01 -15.81
N ARG A 177 -9.59 10.70 -15.80
CA ARG A 177 -10.56 9.69 -16.17
C ARG A 177 -11.60 9.44 -15.06
N TYR A 178 -11.18 9.47 -13.80
CA TYR A 178 -12.01 9.21 -12.61
C TYR A 178 -11.93 10.40 -11.63
N PRO A 179 -12.50 11.56 -11.97
CA PRO A 179 -12.28 12.81 -11.22
C PRO A 179 -12.87 12.78 -9.81
N HIS A 180 -13.80 11.88 -9.53
CA HIS A 180 -14.46 11.69 -8.23
C HIS A 180 -13.77 10.61 -7.37
N ILE A 181 -12.74 9.92 -7.88
CA ILE A 181 -12.02 8.87 -7.17
C ILE A 181 -10.65 9.38 -6.74
N ALA A 182 -10.30 9.17 -5.47
CA ALA A 182 -8.95 9.46 -4.99
C ALA A 182 -7.92 8.57 -5.68
N VAL A 183 -6.87 9.18 -6.24
CA VAL A 183 -5.78 8.45 -6.90
C VAL A 183 -4.52 8.54 -6.05
N GLY A 184 -3.84 7.43 -5.88
CA GLY A 184 -2.58 7.31 -5.17
C GLY A 184 -1.47 6.64 -5.97
N PHE A 185 -0.37 6.36 -5.30
CA PHE A 185 0.81 5.70 -5.87
C PHE A 185 1.33 4.60 -4.93
N SER A 186 1.35 3.37 -5.41
CA SER A 186 1.95 2.21 -4.75
C SER A 186 3.27 1.90 -5.44
N THR A 187 4.38 2.02 -4.73
CA THR A 187 5.69 2.17 -5.34
C THR A 187 6.68 1.08 -4.94
N HIS A 188 7.55 0.71 -5.89
CA HIS A 188 8.56 -0.35 -5.72
C HIS A 188 9.94 0.06 -6.24
N GLU A 189 10.22 1.35 -6.42
CA GLU A 189 11.54 1.86 -6.77
C GLU A 189 12.53 1.74 -5.60
N ASP A 190 13.78 2.05 -5.88
CA ASP A 190 14.83 2.16 -4.85
C ASP A 190 14.38 3.11 -3.73
N PRO A 191 14.28 2.65 -2.49
CA PRO A 191 13.79 3.45 -1.36
C PRO A 191 14.72 4.60 -0.96
N SER A 192 15.95 4.65 -1.46
CA SER A 192 16.87 5.79 -1.27
C SER A 192 16.55 6.99 -2.18
N ASN A 193 15.59 6.83 -3.13
CA ASN A 193 15.23 7.88 -4.06
C ASN A 193 13.97 8.66 -3.64
N PRO A 194 14.10 9.80 -2.95
CA PRO A 194 12.95 10.58 -2.49
C PRO A 194 12.32 11.45 -3.59
N HIS A 195 12.93 11.53 -4.79
CA HIS A 195 12.40 12.40 -5.86
C HIS A 195 11.10 11.85 -6.45
N VAL A 196 10.93 10.54 -6.44
CA VAL A 196 9.77 9.87 -7.04
C VAL A 196 8.46 10.32 -6.37
N ILE A 197 8.43 10.43 -5.04
CA ILE A 197 7.22 10.85 -4.33
C ILE A 197 6.86 12.32 -4.62
N ARG A 198 7.87 13.20 -4.78
CA ARG A 198 7.65 14.60 -5.16
C ARG A 198 6.91 14.68 -6.50
N VAL A 199 7.41 13.95 -7.49
CA VAL A 199 6.80 13.91 -8.83
C VAL A 199 5.40 13.28 -8.76
N ALA A 200 5.23 12.17 -8.05
CA ALA A 200 3.93 11.51 -7.89
C ALA A 200 2.90 12.46 -7.24
N TYR A 201 3.31 13.20 -6.21
CA TYR A 201 2.45 14.21 -5.59
C TYR A 201 2.07 15.33 -6.58
N ALA A 202 3.05 15.90 -7.30
CA ALA A 202 2.81 16.94 -8.31
C ALA A 202 1.90 16.45 -9.46
N LYS A 203 1.94 15.14 -9.79
CA LYS A 203 1.00 14.50 -10.73
C LYS A 203 -0.38 14.23 -10.11
N GLY A 204 -0.55 14.54 -8.84
CA GLY A 204 -1.83 14.51 -8.15
C GLY A 204 -2.13 13.26 -7.34
N ALA A 205 -1.12 12.45 -7.02
CA ALA A 205 -1.31 11.39 -6.04
C ALA A 205 -1.63 11.97 -4.66
N ARG A 206 -2.58 11.36 -3.95
CA ARG A 206 -3.01 11.78 -2.61
C ARG A 206 -2.91 10.65 -1.57
N LEU A 207 -2.66 9.43 -2.00
CA LEU A 207 -2.39 8.25 -1.20
C LEU A 207 -1.05 7.66 -1.63
N PHE A 208 -0.26 7.17 -0.67
CA PHE A 208 1.08 6.63 -0.97
C PHE A 208 1.30 5.33 -0.21
N GLU A 209 1.86 4.35 -0.87
CA GLU A 209 2.14 3.03 -0.31
C GLU A 209 3.57 2.63 -0.61
N LYS A 210 4.29 2.13 0.40
CA LYS A 210 5.65 1.61 0.27
C LYS A 210 5.86 0.37 1.14
N HIS A 211 6.63 -0.57 0.62
CA HIS A 211 7.11 -1.69 1.43
C HIS A 211 8.10 -1.20 2.48
N VAL A 212 7.95 -1.69 3.71
CA VAL A 212 8.78 -1.29 4.84
C VAL A 212 9.34 -2.50 5.58
N GLY A 213 10.47 -2.34 6.24
CA GLY A 213 11.05 -3.35 7.09
C GLY A 213 12.23 -2.81 7.90
N ILE A 214 12.75 -3.64 8.79
CA ILE A 214 13.94 -3.36 9.58
C ILE A 214 14.97 -4.42 9.22
N PRO A 215 16.18 -4.05 8.77
CA PRO A 215 17.25 -5.04 8.56
C PRO A 215 17.80 -5.53 9.93
N SER A 216 18.24 -6.76 9.96
CA SER A 216 18.98 -7.32 11.10
C SER A 216 20.08 -8.26 10.57
N PRO A 217 21.00 -8.75 11.41
CA PRO A 217 22.02 -9.71 10.98
C PRO A 217 21.46 -10.96 10.30
N ALA A 218 20.23 -11.37 10.68
CA ALA A 218 19.55 -12.54 10.11
C ALA A 218 18.53 -12.21 9.02
N ILE A 219 18.15 -10.93 8.83
CA ILE A 219 17.09 -10.50 7.93
C ILE A 219 17.58 -9.35 7.06
N SER A 220 17.84 -9.65 5.79
CA SER A 220 18.08 -8.63 4.76
C SER A 220 16.76 -8.14 4.16
N LEU A 221 16.68 -6.84 3.85
CA LEU A 221 15.55 -6.29 3.09
C LEU A 221 15.71 -6.56 1.60
N ASN A 222 14.60 -6.71 0.92
CA ASN A 222 14.61 -6.67 -0.55
C ASN A 222 14.89 -5.23 -1.05
N ALA A 223 15.28 -5.11 -2.32
CA ALA A 223 15.77 -3.86 -2.92
C ALA A 223 14.72 -2.73 -3.00
N TYR A 224 13.44 -3.00 -2.73
CA TYR A 224 12.34 -2.02 -2.79
C TYR A 224 11.67 -1.75 -1.44
N SER A 225 12.15 -2.36 -0.35
CA SER A 225 11.65 -2.12 1.00
C SER A 225 12.46 -1.05 1.71
N ALA A 226 11.79 -0.04 2.23
CA ALA A 226 12.38 1.07 2.95
C ALA A 226 12.63 0.75 4.42
N THR A 227 13.74 1.24 4.96
CA THR A 227 13.98 1.32 6.42
C THR A 227 13.13 2.45 7.03
N PRO A 228 13.00 2.52 8.37
CA PRO A 228 12.32 3.64 9.04
C PRO A 228 12.89 5.01 8.63
N GLU A 229 14.20 5.13 8.52
CA GLU A 229 14.88 6.38 8.14
C GLU A 229 14.56 6.76 6.68
N GLN A 230 14.51 5.78 5.79
CA GLN A 230 14.13 6.00 4.40
C GLN A 230 12.64 6.37 4.27
N VAL A 231 11.77 5.82 5.10
CA VAL A 231 10.35 6.22 5.14
C VAL A 231 10.21 7.66 5.63
N GLU A 232 10.95 8.04 6.67
CA GLU A 232 10.97 9.42 7.17
C GLU A 232 11.45 10.40 6.10
N MET A 233 12.57 10.09 5.42
CA MET A 233 13.09 10.87 4.30
C MET A 233 12.05 11.01 3.18
N TRP A 234 11.38 9.92 2.85
CA TRP A 234 10.34 9.88 1.81
C TRP A 234 9.12 10.76 2.17
N ILE A 235 8.66 10.69 3.42
CA ILE A 235 7.56 11.54 3.92
C ILE A 235 7.96 13.02 3.92
N ASN A 236 9.18 13.36 4.35
CA ASN A 236 9.66 14.76 4.34
C ASN A 236 9.75 15.30 2.92
N ALA A 237 10.23 14.49 1.95
CA ALA A 237 10.23 14.87 0.55
C ALA A 237 8.81 15.13 -0.01
N TRP A 238 7.81 14.36 0.44
CA TRP A 238 6.41 14.64 0.11
C TRP A 238 5.93 15.96 0.72
N LYS A 239 6.27 16.25 1.98
CA LYS A 239 5.90 17.52 2.64
C LYS A 239 6.47 18.72 1.91
N GLU A 240 7.77 18.67 1.57
CA GLU A 240 8.42 19.71 0.78
C GLU A 240 7.74 19.92 -0.57
N ALA A 241 7.37 18.85 -1.26
CA ALA A 241 6.64 18.95 -2.52
C ALA A 241 5.24 19.57 -2.32
N LYS A 242 4.55 19.18 -1.24
CA LYS A 242 3.23 19.74 -0.90
C LYS A 242 3.31 21.24 -0.63
N GLU A 243 4.32 21.67 0.11
CA GLU A 243 4.57 23.10 0.40
C GLU A 243 4.91 23.85 -0.89
N ALA A 244 5.81 23.34 -1.70
CA ALA A 244 6.23 23.97 -2.95
C ALA A 244 5.12 24.07 -4.01
N CYS A 245 4.18 23.11 -4.04
CA CYS A 245 3.05 23.14 -4.97
C CYS A 245 1.95 24.12 -4.55
N GLY A 246 1.86 24.49 -3.27
CA GLY A 246 0.78 25.33 -2.76
C GLY A 246 -0.59 24.63 -2.81
N ASN A 247 -1.63 25.43 -3.04
CA ASN A 247 -3.01 24.98 -3.24
C ASN A 247 -3.43 25.12 -4.71
N ASP A 248 -4.63 24.66 -5.06
CA ASP A 248 -5.18 24.72 -6.42
C ASP A 248 -5.96 26.06 -6.66
N GLU A 249 -5.71 27.11 -5.87
CA GLU A 249 -6.33 28.45 -5.96
C GLU A 249 -5.37 29.43 -6.63
N GLU A 250 -5.90 30.52 -7.15
CA GLU A 250 -5.08 31.64 -7.65
C GLU A 250 -4.26 32.20 -6.50
N ARG A 251 -2.93 32.27 -6.68
CA ARG A 251 -2.06 32.79 -5.63
C ARG A 251 -2.19 34.29 -5.49
N GLU A 252 -2.17 34.77 -4.27
CA GLU A 252 -1.96 36.19 -3.99
C GLU A 252 -0.52 36.60 -4.34
N VAL A 253 -0.36 37.78 -4.90
CA VAL A 253 0.96 38.35 -5.17
C VAL A 253 1.57 38.81 -3.84
N ALA A 254 2.78 38.35 -3.56
CA ALA A 254 3.43 38.74 -2.32
C ALA A 254 3.82 40.24 -2.34
N PRO A 255 3.70 40.95 -1.21
CA PRO A 255 4.10 42.37 -1.15
C PRO A 255 5.54 42.64 -1.56
N GLU A 256 6.41 41.65 -1.40
CA GLU A 256 7.80 41.68 -1.84
C GLU A 256 7.93 41.71 -3.39
N GLU A 257 7.07 40.95 -4.09
CA GLU A 257 7.03 40.93 -5.57
C GLU A 257 6.50 42.26 -6.14
N GLU A 258 5.51 42.88 -5.47
CA GLU A 258 4.96 44.18 -5.90
C GLU A 258 5.95 45.33 -5.80
N ARG A 259 6.96 45.23 -4.91
CA ARG A 259 8.00 46.25 -4.73
C ARG A 259 9.05 46.24 -5.81
N ASP A 260 9.25 45.08 -6.49
CA ASP A 260 10.30 44.86 -7.49
C ASP A 260 9.74 44.89 -8.94
N ALA A 261 8.42 45.08 -9.10
CA ALA A 261 7.74 45.19 -10.40
C ALA A 261 7.53 46.67 -10.81
#